data_8177cbacae5bae244ba6aa190ae93c5c
#
_entry.id   8177cbacae5bae244ba6aa190ae93c5c
#
_cell.length_a   1.000
_cell.length_b   1.000
_cell.length_c   1.000
_cell.angle_alpha   90.00
_cell.angle_beta   90.00
_cell.angle_gamma   90.00
#
_symmetry.space_group_name_H-M   'P 1'
#
loop_
_entity.id
_entity.type
_entity.pdbx_description
1 polymer ?
#
loop_
_entity_poly.entity_id
_entity_poly.type
_entity_poly.pdbx_seq_one_letter_code
_entity_poly.pdbx_strand_id
1 'polypeptide(L)'
;MPLTVAVQMDPLEQINISGDSTFALMLSAQARGHALYHYLADALTWQDGRLYAGANRVSVQPTAGDHFRLGDFAIIDLGRDVDVVLMRQDPPFDLGYITATHLLERIKGETLVVNDPEAVRNAPEKIWVLDFARFMPPTMLTRSLGAAREFAARHGEVVIKPLHGNAGKAVFKVGRDGANLAPLIELFNATYREPHVLQAFLPEVADGDKRIVLVDGEVAGAINRRRAKGDIRSNLAAGGTAEASELTETEREICAALGPELKRRGLLFVGIDVIGGQWLTEINVTSPTGIVAIDKFNGTDTAGRIWDAIEAKIEQRRAA
;
A
#
# COMPACT_ATOMS: atom_id res chain seq x y z
N MET A 1 -15.30 12.65 19.10
CA MET A 1 -16.74 12.31 18.86
C MET A 1 -16.82 11.07 17.97
N PRO A 2 -17.84 10.19 18.12
CA PRO A 2 -18.04 9.11 17.18
C PRO A 2 -18.12 9.60 15.72
N LEU A 3 -17.43 8.90 14.82
CA LEU A 3 -17.42 9.22 13.40
C LEU A 3 -18.21 8.18 12.60
N THR A 4 -18.75 8.56 11.45
CA THR A 4 -19.25 7.65 10.44
C THR A 4 -18.13 7.36 9.45
N VAL A 5 -17.74 6.10 9.33
CA VAL A 5 -16.60 5.64 8.53
C VAL A 5 -17.09 4.70 7.44
N ALA A 6 -16.81 5.00 6.19
CA ALA A 6 -17.04 4.11 5.08
C ALA A 6 -15.72 3.47 4.64
N VAL A 7 -15.67 2.14 4.63
CA VAL A 7 -14.47 1.37 4.29
C VAL A 7 -14.65 0.79 2.88
N GLN A 8 -13.92 1.35 1.93
CA GLN A 8 -13.80 0.81 0.57
C GLN A 8 -12.70 -0.24 0.55
N MET A 9 -13.07 -1.50 0.52
CA MET A 9 -12.13 -2.61 0.54
C MET A 9 -12.69 -3.84 -0.16
N ASP A 10 -11.85 -4.84 -0.34
CA ASP A 10 -12.26 -6.14 -0.89
C ASP A 10 -13.24 -6.88 0.03
N PRO A 11 -13.90 -7.96 -0.47
CA PRO A 11 -14.89 -8.68 0.31
C PRO A 11 -14.34 -9.20 1.65
N LEU A 12 -15.07 -8.94 2.73
CA LEU A 12 -14.67 -9.33 4.10
C LEU A 12 -14.50 -10.84 4.28
N GLU A 13 -15.19 -11.63 3.46
CA GLU A 13 -15.10 -13.09 3.45
C GLU A 13 -13.73 -13.61 2.99
N GLN A 14 -12.97 -12.79 2.26
CA GLN A 14 -11.71 -13.18 1.61
C GLN A 14 -10.47 -12.74 2.39
N ILE A 15 -10.64 -11.91 3.43
CA ILE A 15 -9.51 -11.38 4.18
C ILE A 15 -8.93 -12.40 5.17
N ASN A 16 -7.62 -12.33 5.37
CA ASN A 16 -6.97 -13.06 6.46
C ASN A 16 -6.79 -12.13 7.67
N ILE A 17 -7.70 -12.20 8.61
CA ILE A 17 -7.76 -11.33 9.79
C ILE A 17 -6.48 -11.33 10.65
N SER A 18 -5.66 -12.37 10.56
CA SER A 18 -4.43 -12.50 11.35
C SER A 18 -3.32 -11.54 10.88
N GLY A 19 -3.45 -10.93 9.70
CA GLY A 19 -2.46 -10.03 9.13
C GLY A 19 -3.05 -8.85 8.37
N ASP A 20 -4.38 -8.77 8.26
CA ASP A 20 -5.05 -7.72 7.50
C ASP A 20 -5.03 -6.39 8.25
N SER A 21 -4.42 -5.38 7.62
CA SER A 21 -4.28 -4.05 8.21
C SER A 21 -5.59 -3.26 8.20
N THR A 22 -6.45 -3.47 7.20
CA THR A 22 -7.75 -2.80 7.14
C THR A 22 -8.68 -3.32 8.22
N PHE A 23 -8.66 -4.64 8.47
CA PHE A 23 -9.40 -5.24 9.55
C PHE A 23 -8.95 -4.73 10.93
N ALA A 24 -7.64 -4.57 11.14
CA ALA A 24 -7.11 -3.96 12.37
C ALA A 24 -7.59 -2.50 12.54
N LEU A 25 -7.64 -1.72 11.45
CA LEU A 25 -8.22 -0.37 11.47
C LEU A 25 -9.71 -0.40 11.81
N MET A 26 -10.48 -1.35 11.28
CA MET A 26 -11.91 -1.48 11.59
C MET A 26 -12.15 -1.85 13.05
N LEU A 27 -11.36 -2.78 13.62
CA LEU A 27 -11.43 -3.13 15.04
C LEU A 27 -11.12 -1.92 15.94
N SER A 28 -10.09 -1.16 15.62
CA SER A 28 -9.71 0.06 16.36
C SER A 28 -10.79 1.14 16.24
N ALA A 29 -11.36 1.35 15.05
CA ALA A 29 -12.46 2.28 14.83
C ALA A 29 -13.69 1.93 15.69
N GLN A 30 -14.10 0.67 15.65
CA GLN A 30 -15.25 0.19 16.43
C GLN A 30 -15.02 0.32 17.94
N ALA A 31 -13.80 0.04 18.43
CA ALA A 31 -13.43 0.22 19.83
C ALA A 31 -13.50 1.68 20.27
N ARG A 32 -13.28 2.63 19.36
CA ARG A 32 -13.44 4.09 19.55
C ARG A 32 -14.91 4.56 19.45
N GLY A 33 -15.84 3.64 19.16
CA GLY A 33 -17.26 3.94 19.02
C GLY A 33 -17.65 4.50 17.66
N HIS A 34 -16.79 4.41 16.64
CA HIS A 34 -17.12 4.83 15.29
C HIS A 34 -18.11 3.87 14.63
N ALA A 35 -18.93 4.42 13.75
CA ALA A 35 -19.90 3.69 12.97
C ALA A 35 -19.26 3.23 11.65
N LEU A 36 -19.25 1.93 11.36
CA LEU A 36 -18.62 1.38 10.17
C LEU A 36 -19.63 1.00 9.09
N TYR A 37 -19.33 1.36 7.85
CA TYR A 37 -19.97 0.87 6.63
C TYR A 37 -18.92 0.22 5.75
N HIS A 38 -19.25 -0.89 5.13
CA HIS A 38 -18.40 -1.60 4.17
C HIS A 38 -19.02 -1.53 2.78
N TYR A 39 -18.20 -1.23 1.77
CA TYR A 39 -18.58 -1.29 0.36
C TYR A 39 -17.40 -1.66 -0.54
N LEU A 40 -17.71 -2.22 -1.71
CA LEU A 40 -16.72 -2.53 -2.74
C LEU A 40 -16.54 -1.33 -3.68
N ALA A 41 -15.38 -1.20 -4.30
CA ALA A 41 -15.08 -0.08 -5.19
C ALA A 41 -16.06 0.01 -6.40
N ASP A 42 -16.62 -1.10 -6.86
CA ASP A 42 -17.61 -1.17 -7.94
C ASP A 42 -19.02 -0.72 -7.51
N ALA A 43 -19.26 -0.56 -6.20
CA ALA A 43 -20.52 -0.02 -5.67
C ALA A 43 -20.61 1.52 -5.74
N LEU A 44 -19.54 2.20 -6.18
CA LEU A 44 -19.54 3.67 -6.34
C LEU A 44 -20.49 4.09 -7.46
N THR A 45 -21.32 5.09 -7.20
CA THR A 45 -22.25 5.69 -8.15
C THR A 45 -22.15 7.20 -8.11
N TRP A 46 -21.79 7.82 -9.24
CA TRP A 46 -21.85 9.27 -9.40
C TRP A 46 -23.18 9.66 -10.04
N GLN A 47 -23.96 10.48 -9.36
CA GLN A 47 -25.24 10.96 -9.87
C GLN A 47 -25.51 12.40 -9.40
N ASP A 48 -25.89 13.25 -10.31
CA ASP A 48 -26.36 14.64 -10.04
C ASP A 48 -25.40 15.46 -9.15
N GLY A 49 -24.10 15.34 -9.40
CA GLY A 49 -23.08 16.08 -8.65
C GLY A 49 -22.69 15.45 -7.30
N ARG A 50 -23.16 14.24 -6.98
CA ARG A 50 -22.93 13.54 -5.72
C ARG A 50 -22.37 12.15 -5.92
N LEU A 51 -21.60 11.70 -4.93
CA LEU A 51 -21.03 10.35 -4.92
C LEU A 51 -21.73 9.48 -3.86
N TYR A 52 -22.33 8.42 -4.32
CA TYR A 52 -23.00 7.42 -3.49
C TYR A 52 -22.23 6.10 -3.48
N ALA A 53 -22.46 5.30 -2.45
CA ALA A 53 -22.07 3.90 -2.42
C ALA A 53 -23.19 3.03 -1.87
N GLY A 54 -23.41 1.88 -2.52
CA GLY A 54 -24.21 0.80 -1.93
C GLY A 54 -23.39 0.10 -0.84
N ALA A 55 -23.73 0.31 0.42
CA ALA A 55 -22.94 -0.13 1.55
C ALA A 55 -23.77 -0.87 2.60
N ASN A 56 -23.13 -1.80 3.30
CA ASN A 56 -23.71 -2.43 4.47
C ASN A 56 -23.13 -1.82 5.75
N ARG A 57 -24.00 -1.57 6.73
CA ARG A 57 -23.53 -1.40 8.09
C ARG A 57 -22.73 -2.64 8.49
N VAL A 58 -21.59 -2.49 9.17
CA VAL A 58 -20.76 -3.63 9.55
C VAL A 58 -20.30 -3.51 10.99
N SER A 59 -20.25 -4.64 11.68
CA SER A 59 -19.56 -4.83 12.95
C SER A 59 -18.49 -5.92 12.80
N VAL A 60 -17.36 -5.78 13.51
CA VAL A 60 -16.22 -6.67 13.40
C VAL A 60 -15.80 -7.21 14.76
N GLN A 61 -15.26 -8.44 14.77
CA GLN A 61 -14.73 -9.07 15.97
C GLN A 61 -13.52 -9.96 15.63
N PRO A 62 -12.51 -10.07 16.50
CA PRO A 62 -11.27 -10.80 16.21
C PRO A 62 -11.43 -12.33 16.33
N THR A 63 -12.47 -12.91 15.71
CA THR A 63 -12.76 -14.33 15.74
C THR A 63 -12.69 -14.91 14.34
N ALA A 64 -11.73 -15.77 14.08
CA ALA A 64 -11.56 -16.40 12.77
C ALA A 64 -12.83 -17.21 12.39
N GLY A 65 -13.31 -17.00 11.15
CA GLY A 65 -14.52 -17.64 10.65
C GLY A 65 -15.85 -16.98 11.09
N ASP A 66 -15.79 -16.06 12.08
CA ASP A 66 -16.93 -15.24 12.52
C ASP A 66 -16.46 -13.81 12.83
N HIS A 67 -15.73 -13.21 11.90
CA HIS A 67 -15.01 -11.95 12.14
C HIS A 67 -15.79 -10.70 11.76
N PHE A 68 -16.92 -10.83 11.11
CA PHE A 68 -17.79 -9.69 10.76
C PHE A 68 -19.27 -10.07 10.74
N ARG A 69 -20.11 -9.08 10.88
CA ARG A 69 -21.57 -9.18 10.66
C ARG A 69 -22.02 -8.00 9.83
N LEU A 70 -22.64 -8.29 8.69
CA LEU A 70 -23.30 -7.28 7.88
C LEU A 70 -24.69 -6.97 8.49
N GLY A 71 -24.95 -5.69 8.69
CA GLY A 71 -26.26 -5.15 9.04
C GLY A 71 -27.00 -4.66 7.80
N ASP A 72 -27.83 -3.65 8.00
CA ASP A 72 -28.68 -3.11 6.94
C ASP A 72 -27.86 -2.58 5.76
N PHE A 73 -28.35 -2.88 4.56
CA PHE A 73 -27.86 -2.28 3.32
C PHE A 73 -28.52 -0.91 3.12
N ALA A 74 -27.72 0.07 2.71
CA ALA A 74 -28.18 1.40 2.35
C ALA A 74 -27.38 1.98 1.18
N ILE A 75 -28.01 2.87 0.44
CA ILE A 75 -27.30 3.77 -0.48
C ILE A 75 -26.94 5.01 0.35
N ILE A 76 -25.65 5.17 0.63
CA ILE A 76 -25.14 6.28 1.44
C ILE A 76 -24.48 7.34 0.54
N ASP A 77 -24.67 8.60 0.88
CA ASP A 77 -23.99 9.73 0.27
C ASP A 77 -22.63 9.92 0.94
N LEU A 78 -21.56 9.57 0.23
CA LEU A 78 -20.22 9.60 0.79
C LEU A 78 -19.72 11.01 1.16
N GLY A 79 -20.32 12.06 0.57
CA GLY A 79 -19.99 13.44 0.90
C GLY A 79 -20.76 14.01 2.10
N ARG A 80 -21.95 13.48 2.43
CA ARG A 80 -22.83 14.04 3.48
C ARG A 80 -23.00 13.15 4.70
N ASP A 81 -23.07 11.83 4.47
CA ASP A 81 -23.41 10.87 5.53
C ASP A 81 -22.18 10.28 6.20
N VAL A 82 -20.97 10.61 5.67
CA VAL A 82 -19.70 9.99 6.04
C VAL A 82 -18.66 11.04 6.44
N ASP A 83 -18.04 10.88 7.58
CA ASP A 83 -16.92 11.74 8.03
C ASP A 83 -15.60 11.32 7.38
N VAL A 84 -15.39 10.00 7.22
CA VAL A 84 -14.13 9.41 6.72
C VAL A 84 -14.41 8.29 5.74
N VAL A 85 -13.75 8.33 4.58
CA VAL A 85 -13.62 7.17 3.68
C VAL A 85 -12.22 6.59 3.84
N LEU A 86 -12.12 5.33 4.24
CA LEU A 86 -10.89 4.56 4.14
C LEU A 86 -10.82 3.91 2.75
N MET A 87 -9.95 4.44 1.88
CA MET A 87 -9.71 3.87 0.55
C MET A 87 -8.68 2.75 0.69
N ARG A 88 -9.16 1.52 0.89
CA ARG A 88 -8.37 0.35 1.28
C ARG A 88 -8.53 -0.84 0.35
N GLN A 89 -9.10 -0.64 -0.84
CA GLN A 89 -9.14 -1.69 -1.86
C GLN A 89 -7.72 -2.11 -2.24
N ASP A 90 -7.51 -3.40 -2.44
CA ASP A 90 -6.24 -3.92 -2.89
C ASP A 90 -5.98 -3.63 -4.38
N PRO A 91 -4.73 -3.58 -4.84
CA PRO A 91 -4.41 -3.58 -6.27
C PRO A 91 -5.06 -4.77 -6.99
N PRO A 92 -5.34 -4.68 -8.31
CA PRO A 92 -4.48 -4.01 -9.29
C PRO A 92 -4.67 -2.50 -9.38
N PHE A 93 -3.56 -1.78 -9.56
CA PHE A 93 -3.56 -0.34 -9.84
C PHE A 93 -3.80 -0.12 -11.33
N ASP A 94 -5.05 -0.21 -11.72
CA ASP A 94 -5.54 -0.13 -13.09
C ASP A 94 -6.50 1.03 -13.32
N LEU A 95 -7.15 1.10 -14.47
CA LEU A 95 -8.12 2.15 -14.77
C LEU A 95 -9.33 2.13 -13.83
N GLY A 96 -9.74 0.96 -13.33
CA GLY A 96 -10.80 0.84 -12.33
C GLY A 96 -10.40 1.51 -11.03
N TYR A 97 -9.18 1.20 -10.55
CA TYR A 97 -8.62 1.84 -9.36
C TYR A 97 -8.50 3.36 -9.54
N ILE A 98 -7.92 3.80 -10.67
CA ILE A 98 -7.76 5.23 -11.00
C ILE A 98 -9.12 5.93 -11.08
N THR A 99 -10.13 5.29 -11.68
CA THR A 99 -11.49 5.84 -11.73
C THR A 99 -12.09 6.03 -10.34
N ALA A 100 -11.94 5.04 -9.46
CA ALA A 100 -12.39 5.16 -8.07
C ALA A 100 -11.72 6.35 -7.35
N THR A 101 -10.41 6.57 -7.56
CA THR A 101 -9.72 7.74 -7.00
C THR A 101 -10.27 9.06 -7.53
N HIS A 102 -10.60 9.15 -8.82
CA HIS A 102 -11.22 10.34 -9.41
C HIS A 102 -12.62 10.63 -8.83
N LEU A 103 -13.40 9.59 -8.57
CA LEU A 103 -14.71 9.74 -7.95
C LEU A 103 -14.57 10.21 -6.49
N LEU A 104 -13.71 9.58 -5.70
CA LEU A 104 -13.46 9.95 -4.29
C LEU A 104 -12.86 11.35 -4.15
N GLU A 105 -12.05 11.80 -5.10
CA GLU A 105 -11.51 13.17 -5.12
C GLU A 105 -12.62 14.23 -5.13
N ARG A 106 -13.79 13.92 -5.73
CA ARG A 106 -14.91 14.87 -5.82
C ARG A 106 -15.52 15.24 -4.47
N ILE A 107 -15.37 14.37 -3.48
CA ILE A 107 -15.94 14.57 -2.14
C ILE A 107 -14.89 15.00 -1.11
N LYS A 108 -13.61 15.13 -1.48
CA LYS A 108 -12.55 15.43 -0.50
C LYS A 108 -12.68 16.81 0.18
N GLY A 109 -13.51 17.70 -0.35
CA GLY A 109 -13.91 18.96 0.30
C GLY A 109 -14.89 18.76 1.46
N GLU A 110 -15.70 17.72 1.42
CA GLU A 110 -16.77 17.40 2.38
C GLU A 110 -16.33 16.30 3.35
N THR A 111 -15.74 15.22 2.83
CA THR A 111 -15.35 14.02 3.58
C THR A 111 -13.84 13.83 3.55
N LEU A 112 -13.23 13.41 4.66
CA LEU A 112 -11.82 13.03 4.66
C LEU A 112 -11.64 11.66 3.99
N VAL A 113 -10.91 11.62 2.88
CA VAL A 113 -10.54 10.35 2.23
C VAL A 113 -9.09 10.00 2.59
N VAL A 114 -8.84 8.82 3.07
CA VAL A 114 -7.51 8.33 3.51
C VAL A 114 -7.10 7.09 2.70
N ASN A 115 -5.98 7.16 1.99
CA ASN A 115 -5.12 8.31 1.71
C ASN A 115 -5.79 9.26 0.71
N ASP A 116 -5.24 10.49 0.55
CA ASP A 116 -5.74 11.44 -0.45
C ASP A 116 -5.79 10.80 -1.83
N PRO A 117 -6.95 10.74 -2.50
CA PRO A 117 -7.13 9.98 -3.73
C PRO A 117 -6.34 10.52 -4.92
N GLU A 118 -6.15 11.84 -4.99
CA GLU A 118 -5.31 12.46 -6.02
C GLU A 118 -3.85 12.10 -5.81
N ALA A 119 -3.38 12.15 -4.57
CA ALA A 119 -2.01 11.79 -4.23
C ALA A 119 -1.73 10.30 -4.47
N VAL A 120 -2.66 9.41 -4.13
CA VAL A 120 -2.53 7.97 -4.41
C VAL A 120 -2.41 7.73 -5.92
N ARG A 121 -3.28 8.33 -6.72
CA ARG A 121 -3.25 8.20 -8.18
C ARG A 121 -1.93 8.70 -8.78
N ASN A 122 -1.37 9.78 -8.23
CA ASN A 122 -0.15 10.41 -8.70
C ASN A 122 1.14 9.86 -8.05
N ALA A 123 1.03 8.82 -7.23
CA ALA A 123 2.15 8.16 -6.55
C ALA A 123 2.18 6.64 -6.75
N PRO A 124 2.19 6.12 -8.02
CA PRO A 124 2.34 4.69 -8.24
C PRO A 124 3.64 4.18 -7.60
N GLU A 125 3.57 3.07 -6.88
CA GLU A 125 4.59 2.53 -5.96
C GLU A 125 6.02 2.52 -6.50
N LYS A 126 6.17 2.14 -7.78
CA LYS A 126 7.48 1.97 -8.46
C LYS A 126 7.82 3.11 -9.41
N ILE A 127 6.96 4.12 -9.52
CA ILE A 127 7.23 5.35 -10.27
C ILE A 127 7.58 6.48 -9.30
N TRP A 128 6.76 6.73 -8.30
CA TRP A 128 7.02 7.83 -7.38
C TRP A 128 8.31 7.66 -6.59
N VAL A 129 8.75 6.44 -6.34
CA VAL A 129 10.05 6.16 -5.71
C VAL A 129 11.24 6.74 -6.51
N LEU A 130 11.08 7.01 -7.82
CA LEU A 130 12.13 7.62 -8.66
C LEU A 130 12.49 9.05 -8.22
N ASP A 131 11.59 9.78 -7.55
CA ASP A 131 11.87 11.10 -6.97
C ASP A 131 12.92 11.01 -5.85
N PHE A 132 13.14 9.80 -5.32
CA PHE A 132 14.10 9.47 -4.28
C PHE A 132 15.26 8.60 -4.80
N ALA A 133 15.63 8.79 -6.06
CA ALA A 133 16.63 7.96 -6.77
C ALA A 133 17.96 7.80 -6.03
N ARG A 134 18.36 8.78 -5.20
CA ARG A 134 19.58 8.70 -4.38
C ARG A 134 19.59 7.55 -3.37
N PHE A 135 18.40 7.06 -3.00
CA PHE A 135 18.23 5.92 -2.09
C PHE A 135 17.91 4.62 -2.81
N MET A 136 17.73 4.66 -4.13
CA MET A 136 17.36 3.47 -4.91
C MET A 136 18.59 2.67 -5.35
N PRO A 137 18.46 1.36 -5.52
CA PRO A 137 19.46 0.60 -6.27
C PRO A 137 19.46 1.07 -7.73
N PRO A 138 20.52 0.77 -8.51
CA PRO A 138 20.49 1.02 -9.95
C PRO A 138 19.21 0.47 -10.58
N THR A 139 18.43 1.34 -11.20
CA THR A 139 17.08 1.05 -11.71
C THR A 139 16.92 1.60 -13.11
N MET A 140 16.22 0.86 -13.96
CA MET A 140 15.82 1.25 -15.31
C MET A 140 14.36 0.90 -15.53
N LEU A 141 13.62 1.77 -16.21
CA LEU A 141 12.28 1.49 -16.73
C LEU A 141 12.37 1.43 -18.25
N THR A 142 12.07 0.26 -18.85
CA THR A 142 12.18 0.10 -20.30
C THR A 142 11.31 -1.02 -20.82
N ARG A 143 10.98 -0.94 -22.12
CA ARG A 143 10.43 -2.03 -22.96
C ARG A 143 11.48 -2.55 -23.96
N SER A 144 12.61 -1.87 -24.07
CA SER A 144 13.66 -2.15 -25.06
C SER A 144 14.56 -3.29 -24.60
N LEU A 145 14.60 -4.38 -25.38
CA LEU A 145 15.54 -5.48 -25.14
C LEU A 145 17.00 -5.01 -25.22
N GLY A 146 17.33 -4.08 -26.13
CA GLY A 146 18.68 -3.53 -26.26
C GLY A 146 19.12 -2.82 -24.99
N ALA A 147 18.29 -1.89 -24.47
CA ALA A 147 18.57 -1.17 -23.22
C ALA A 147 18.64 -2.15 -22.01
N ALA A 148 17.77 -3.15 -21.95
CA ALA A 148 17.78 -4.16 -20.90
C ALA A 148 19.09 -4.98 -20.90
N ARG A 149 19.61 -5.35 -22.08
CA ARG A 149 20.91 -6.06 -22.23
C ARG A 149 22.08 -5.20 -21.76
N GLU A 150 22.09 -3.92 -22.14
CA GLU A 150 23.15 -2.99 -21.69
C GLU A 150 23.12 -2.80 -20.18
N PHE A 151 21.92 -2.69 -19.59
CA PHE A 151 21.77 -2.59 -18.14
C PHE A 151 22.26 -3.86 -17.43
N ALA A 152 21.86 -5.04 -17.89
CA ALA A 152 22.31 -6.31 -17.34
C ALA A 152 23.82 -6.52 -17.50
N ALA A 153 24.39 -6.15 -18.65
CA ALA A 153 25.84 -6.21 -18.87
C ALA A 153 26.62 -5.32 -17.88
N ARG A 154 26.06 -4.17 -17.52
CA ARG A 154 26.70 -3.23 -16.58
C ARG A 154 26.58 -3.67 -15.12
N HIS A 155 25.44 -4.23 -14.73
CA HIS A 155 25.12 -4.52 -13.33
C HIS A 155 25.22 -6.01 -12.96
N GLY A 156 25.36 -6.90 -13.94
CA GLY A 156 25.45 -8.35 -13.74
C GLY A 156 24.07 -8.97 -13.51
N GLU A 157 23.82 -9.49 -12.32
CA GLU A 157 22.49 -10.03 -12.00
C GLU A 157 21.46 -8.91 -11.85
N VAL A 158 20.28 -9.09 -12.43
CA VAL A 158 19.21 -8.11 -12.37
C VAL A 158 17.88 -8.77 -12.01
N VAL A 159 16.95 -7.98 -11.50
CA VAL A 159 15.55 -8.36 -11.30
C VAL A 159 14.70 -7.61 -12.32
N ILE A 160 13.79 -8.32 -12.98
CA ILE A 160 12.72 -7.73 -13.80
C ILE A 160 11.38 -7.92 -13.10
N LYS A 161 10.56 -6.86 -13.08
CA LYS A 161 9.22 -6.88 -12.48
C LYS A 161 8.27 -5.93 -13.21
N PRO A 162 6.94 -6.21 -13.21
CA PRO A 162 5.95 -5.31 -13.79
C PRO A 162 5.88 -4.01 -13.00
N LEU A 163 5.60 -2.91 -13.69
CA LEU A 163 5.53 -1.57 -13.09
C LEU A 163 4.41 -1.48 -12.04
N HIS A 164 3.21 -1.97 -12.36
CA HIS A 164 2.04 -1.94 -11.49
C HIS A 164 1.75 -3.29 -10.81
N GLY A 165 2.74 -4.19 -10.76
CA GLY A 165 2.62 -5.47 -10.06
C GLY A 165 2.67 -5.31 -8.55
N ASN A 166 1.96 -6.16 -7.82
CA ASN A 166 1.87 -6.19 -6.36
C ASN A 166 2.19 -7.58 -5.79
N ALA A 167 2.38 -7.67 -4.49
CA ALA A 167 2.57 -8.91 -3.73
C ALA A 167 3.68 -9.84 -4.27
N GLY A 168 4.69 -9.29 -4.96
CA GLY A 168 5.79 -10.07 -5.55
C GLY A 168 5.41 -10.88 -6.78
N LYS A 169 4.23 -10.67 -7.38
CA LYS A 169 3.81 -11.37 -8.61
C LYS A 169 4.70 -10.97 -9.79
N ALA A 170 5.09 -11.94 -10.61
CA ALA A 170 5.90 -11.76 -11.81
C ALA A 170 7.25 -11.06 -11.56
N VAL A 171 7.89 -11.33 -10.42
CA VAL A 171 9.26 -10.91 -10.12
C VAL A 171 10.23 -12.01 -10.53
N PHE A 172 11.14 -11.71 -11.46
CA PHE A 172 12.11 -12.69 -11.97
C PHE A 172 13.53 -12.20 -11.79
N LYS A 173 14.41 -13.08 -11.33
CA LYS A 173 15.85 -12.86 -11.32
C LYS A 173 16.44 -13.35 -12.65
N VAL A 174 17.30 -12.53 -13.24
CA VAL A 174 18.10 -12.87 -14.42
C VAL A 174 19.55 -12.99 -13.98
N GLY A 175 20.17 -14.13 -14.27
CA GLY A 175 21.57 -14.40 -13.95
C GLY A 175 22.53 -13.57 -14.82
N ARG A 176 23.81 -13.61 -14.47
CA ARG A 176 24.89 -12.88 -15.18
C ARG A 176 25.05 -13.27 -16.64
N ASP A 177 24.66 -14.50 -16.99
CA ASP A 177 24.65 -15.00 -18.36
C ASP A 177 23.56 -14.39 -19.24
N GLY A 178 22.56 -13.74 -18.62
CA GLY A 178 21.43 -13.10 -19.31
C GLY A 178 20.53 -14.07 -20.08
N ALA A 179 20.63 -15.38 -19.84
CA ALA A 179 20.01 -16.43 -20.66
C ALA A 179 18.51 -16.25 -20.87
N ASN A 180 17.77 -15.80 -19.84
CA ASN A 180 16.32 -15.65 -19.88
C ASN A 180 15.86 -14.21 -20.11
N LEU A 181 16.76 -13.25 -20.30
CA LEU A 181 16.39 -11.82 -20.39
C LEU A 181 15.51 -11.55 -21.62
N ALA A 182 15.89 -12.06 -22.80
CA ALA A 182 15.13 -11.82 -24.03
C ALA A 182 13.71 -12.42 -23.96
N PRO A 183 13.52 -13.72 -23.65
CA PRO A 183 12.18 -14.29 -23.48
C PRO A 183 11.33 -13.57 -22.42
N LEU A 184 11.94 -13.10 -21.31
CA LEU A 184 11.21 -12.35 -20.29
C LEU A 184 10.75 -10.97 -20.80
N ILE A 185 11.59 -10.23 -21.50
CA ILE A 185 11.19 -8.94 -22.12
C ILE A 185 10.08 -9.17 -23.15
N GLU A 186 10.16 -10.22 -23.96
CA GLU A 186 9.12 -10.57 -24.94
C GLU A 186 7.79 -10.90 -24.24
N LEU A 187 7.82 -11.74 -23.21
CA LEU A 187 6.66 -12.08 -22.39
C LEU A 187 6.04 -10.84 -21.74
N PHE A 188 6.85 -10.01 -21.11
CA PHE A 188 6.39 -8.78 -20.46
C PHE A 188 5.80 -7.81 -21.49
N ASN A 189 6.43 -7.65 -22.65
CA ASN A 189 5.93 -6.80 -23.73
C ASN A 189 4.59 -7.28 -24.30
N ALA A 190 4.35 -8.59 -24.30
CA ALA A 190 3.07 -9.17 -24.71
C ALA A 190 1.98 -9.01 -23.65
N THR A 191 2.36 -9.00 -22.37
CA THR A 191 1.42 -8.99 -21.23
C THR A 191 1.08 -7.57 -20.78
N TYR A 192 2.07 -6.67 -20.74
CA TYR A 192 1.94 -5.32 -20.18
C TYR A 192 2.21 -4.26 -21.24
N ARG A 193 1.47 -3.16 -21.18
CA ARG A 193 1.67 -2.00 -22.06
C ARG A 193 2.71 -1.01 -21.50
N GLU A 194 2.88 -1.01 -20.20
CA GLU A 194 3.77 -0.12 -19.45
C GLU A 194 5.23 -0.58 -19.58
N PRO A 195 6.20 0.32 -19.38
CA PRO A 195 7.60 -0.07 -19.20
C PRO A 195 7.76 -1.06 -18.03
N HIS A 196 8.76 -1.93 -18.13
CA HIS A 196 9.11 -2.87 -17.07
C HIS A 196 10.21 -2.29 -16.21
N VAL A 197 10.19 -2.61 -14.92
CA VAL A 197 11.25 -2.25 -13.99
C VAL A 197 12.36 -3.28 -14.05
N LEU A 198 13.57 -2.84 -14.38
CA LEU A 198 14.79 -3.60 -14.18
C LEU A 198 15.57 -2.95 -13.03
N GLN A 199 16.02 -3.77 -12.08
CA GLN A 199 16.86 -3.31 -10.96
C GLN A 199 18.08 -4.23 -10.82
N ALA A 200 19.23 -3.67 -10.42
CA ALA A 200 20.35 -4.49 -9.99
C ALA A 200 19.88 -5.44 -8.87
N PHE A 201 20.25 -6.71 -8.97
CA PHE A 201 19.92 -7.67 -7.93
C PHE A 201 20.71 -7.34 -6.66
N LEU A 202 20.00 -7.26 -5.55
CA LEU A 202 20.57 -7.00 -4.23
C LEU A 202 20.73 -8.32 -3.47
N PRO A 203 21.96 -8.84 -3.27
CA PRO A 203 22.18 -10.07 -2.52
C PRO A 203 21.64 -10.00 -1.09
N GLU A 204 21.59 -8.81 -0.51
CA GLU A 204 21.10 -8.50 0.84
C GLU A 204 19.64 -8.88 1.06
N VAL A 205 18.86 -9.08 -0.02
CA VAL A 205 17.50 -9.64 0.09
C VAL A 205 17.48 -11.03 0.75
N ALA A 206 18.63 -11.71 0.80
CA ALA A 206 18.79 -12.96 1.54
C ALA A 206 18.54 -12.77 3.05
N ASP A 207 18.88 -11.61 3.59
CA ASP A 207 18.71 -11.23 4.99
C ASP A 207 17.33 -10.60 5.27
N GLY A 208 16.55 -10.40 4.22
CA GLY A 208 15.20 -9.90 4.31
C GLY A 208 14.97 -8.61 3.53
N ASP A 209 13.74 -8.16 3.59
CA ASP A 209 13.21 -6.96 2.99
C ASP A 209 12.39 -6.26 4.08
N LYS A 210 12.82 -5.10 4.50
CA LYS A 210 12.19 -4.39 5.61
C LYS A 210 10.98 -3.61 5.14
N ARG A 211 9.82 -3.85 5.79
CA ARG A 211 8.65 -3.00 5.70
C ARG A 211 8.69 -1.98 6.83
N ILE A 212 8.76 -0.70 6.48
CA ILE A 212 8.63 0.43 7.43
C ILE A 212 7.27 1.09 7.16
N VAL A 213 6.50 1.30 8.22
CA VAL A 213 5.22 2.02 8.14
C VAL A 213 5.39 3.43 8.67
N LEU A 214 4.90 4.39 7.87
CA LEU A 214 4.82 5.79 8.25
C LEU A 214 3.35 6.19 8.39
N VAL A 215 3.07 6.93 9.45
CA VAL A 215 1.75 7.53 9.74
C VAL A 215 1.91 9.04 9.84
N ASP A 216 1.20 9.76 9.00
CA ASP A 216 1.31 11.22 8.86
C ASP A 216 2.77 11.70 8.76
N GLY A 217 3.57 10.96 7.95
CA GLY A 217 4.98 11.24 7.69
C GLY A 217 5.96 10.84 8.78
N GLU A 218 5.51 10.28 9.90
CA GLU A 218 6.37 9.84 11.01
C GLU A 218 6.45 8.30 11.05
N VAL A 219 7.59 7.75 11.40
CA VAL A 219 7.75 6.29 11.54
C VAL A 219 6.83 5.76 12.65
N ALA A 220 5.99 4.80 12.30
CA ALA A 220 5.13 4.09 13.24
C ALA A 220 5.74 2.77 13.71
N GLY A 221 6.53 2.11 12.85
CA GLY A 221 7.21 0.88 13.19
C GLY A 221 7.77 0.18 11.96
N ALA A 222 8.50 -0.90 12.19
CA ALA A 222 9.11 -1.69 11.12
C ALA A 222 9.15 -3.18 11.48
N ILE A 223 9.14 -4.00 10.43
CA ILE A 223 9.42 -5.45 10.49
C ILE A 223 10.38 -5.83 9.37
N ASN A 224 11.23 -6.80 9.60
CA ASN A 224 11.97 -7.47 8.54
C ASN A 224 11.15 -8.67 8.05
N ARG A 225 11.01 -8.79 6.72
CA ARG A 225 10.28 -9.90 6.08
C ARG A 225 11.29 -10.85 5.47
N ARG A 226 11.40 -12.04 6.02
CA ARG A 226 12.27 -13.08 5.48
C ARG A 226 11.55 -13.90 4.43
N ARG A 227 12.24 -14.18 3.34
CA ARG A 227 11.73 -15.03 2.25
C ARG A 227 11.56 -16.48 2.69
N ALA A 228 10.60 -17.17 2.10
CA ALA A 228 10.51 -18.63 2.20
C ALA A 228 11.74 -19.30 1.54
N LYS A 229 12.12 -20.48 2.02
CA LYS A 229 13.26 -21.20 1.46
C LYS A 229 13.02 -21.52 -0.02
N GLY A 230 13.93 -21.09 -0.88
CA GLY A 230 13.85 -21.33 -2.33
C GLY A 230 13.08 -20.24 -3.11
N ASP A 231 12.48 -19.25 -2.45
CA ASP A 231 11.88 -18.06 -3.11
C ASP A 231 12.83 -16.87 -3.09
N ILE A 232 12.69 -15.97 -4.05
CA ILE A 232 13.39 -14.67 -4.08
C ILE A 232 12.54 -13.57 -3.44
N ARG A 233 11.25 -13.84 -3.17
CA ARG A 233 10.27 -12.88 -2.64
C ARG A 233 10.16 -13.01 -1.13
N SER A 234 10.11 -11.90 -0.43
CA SER A 234 9.98 -11.80 1.03
C SER A 234 8.59 -11.36 1.49
N ASN A 235 7.67 -11.05 0.56
CA ASN A 235 6.31 -10.62 0.87
C ASN A 235 5.59 -11.64 1.75
N LEU A 236 4.90 -11.18 2.80
CA LEU A 236 4.13 -12.06 3.70
C LEU A 236 3.04 -12.84 2.95
N ALA A 237 2.40 -12.20 1.96
CA ALA A 237 1.42 -12.86 1.09
C ALA A 237 2.02 -13.99 0.22
N ALA A 238 3.34 -13.99 0.00
CA ALA A 238 4.06 -15.04 -0.73
C ALA A 238 4.65 -16.13 0.21
N GLY A 239 4.24 -16.15 1.49
CA GLY A 239 4.72 -17.13 2.47
C GLY A 239 5.98 -16.69 3.22
N GLY A 240 6.39 -15.44 3.11
CA GLY A 240 7.45 -14.86 3.93
C GLY A 240 7.07 -14.84 5.43
N THR A 241 8.06 -14.74 6.28
CA THR A 241 7.89 -14.60 7.74
C THR A 241 8.34 -13.23 8.19
N ALA A 242 7.66 -12.68 9.20
CA ALA A 242 8.05 -11.41 9.82
C ALA A 242 8.91 -11.65 11.07
N GLU A 243 9.84 -10.74 11.32
CA GLU A 243 10.64 -10.66 12.54
C GLU A 243 10.79 -9.20 12.99
N ALA A 244 11.10 -9.00 14.28
CA ALA A 244 11.39 -7.67 14.82
C ALA A 244 12.58 -7.05 14.11
N SER A 245 12.55 -5.74 13.88
CA SER A 245 13.65 -5.03 13.24
C SER A 245 13.69 -3.56 13.67
N GLU A 246 14.88 -3.08 13.98
CA GLU A 246 15.17 -1.66 14.21
C GLU A 246 15.62 -0.98 12.92
N LEU A 247 15.40 0.32 12.82
CA LEU A 247 15.84 1.10 11.67
C LEU A 247 17.35 1.39 11.74
N THR A 248 18.02 1.25 10.60
CA THR A 248 19.39 1.77 10.40
C THR A 248 19.39 3.29 10.33
N GLU A 249 20.53 3.91 10.33
CA GLU A 249 20.68 5.36 10.14
C GLU A 249 20.19 5.79 8.75
N THR A 250 20.59 5.07 7.72
CA THR A 250 20.13 5.33 6.34
C THR A 250 18.62 5.18 6.18
N GLU A 251 18.00 4.19 6.83
CA GLU A 251 16.54 4.06 6.82
C GLU A 251 15.83 5.24 7.52
N ARG A 252 16.43 5.79 8.59
CA ARG A 252 15.92 7.02 9.21
C ARG A 252 16.07 8.23 8.28
N GLU A 253 17.16 8.33 7.54
CA GLU A 253 17.33 9.37 6.51
C GLU A 253 16.31 9.26 5.39
N ILE A 254 16.03 8.03 4.91
CA ILE A 254 14.97 7.77 3.93
C ILE A 254 13.62 8.26 4.48
N CYS A 255 13.26 7.86 5.69
CA CYS A 255 12.00 8.26 6.31
C CYS A 255 11.92 9.79 6.52
N ALA A 256 13.00 10.42 6.94
CA ALA A 256 13.08 11.87 7.12
C ALA A 256 12.94 12.64 5.79
N ALA A 257 13.45 12.08 4.69
CA ALA A 257 13.30 12.66 3.35
C ALA A 257 11.86 12.52 2.81
N LEU A 258 11.19 11.41 3.13
CA LEU A 258 9.81 11.12 2.70
C LEU A 258 8.76 11.87 3.52
N GLY A 259 8.94 11.95 4.84
CA GLY A 259 7.92 12.43 5.77
C GLY A 259 7.26 13.75 5.41
N PRO A 260 8.00 14.84 5.11
CA PRO A 260 7.42 16.13 4.70
C PRO A 260 6.57 16.02 3.44
N GLU A 261 6.99 15.23 2.45
CA GLU A 261 6.27 15.06 1.20
C GLU A 261 5.00 14.22 1.38
N LEU A 262 5.03 13.21 2.26
CA LEU A 262 3.84 12.44 2.63
C LEU A 262 2.78 13.34 3.28
N LYS A 263 3.18 14.16 4.24
CA LYS A 263 2.29 15.14 4.90
C LYS A 263 1.68 16.12 3.89
N ARG A 264 2.52 16.71 3.04
CA ARG A 264 2.09 17.67 2.02
C ARG A 264 1.07 17.09 1.05
N ARG A 265 1.22 15.81 0.69
CA ARG A 265 0.32 15.12 -0.23
C ARG A 265 -0.91 14.52 0.45
N GLY A 266 -1.02 14.53 1.76
CA GLY A 266 -2.12 13.86 2.47
C GLY A 266 -2.04 12.34 2.41
N LEU A 267 -0.85 11.78 2.21
CA LEU A 267 -0.56 10.35 2.26
C LEU A 267 -0.32 9.95 3.73
N LEU A 268 -1.41 9.74 4.45
CA LEU A 268 -1.40 9.55 5.90
C LEU A 268 -0.85 8.17 6.31
N PHE A 269 -1.20 7.12 5.60
CA PHE A 269 -0.78 5.75 5.89
C PHE A 269 0.03 5.19 4.72
N VAL A 270 1.33 5.00 4.92
CA VAL A 270 2.27 4.59 3.86
C VAL A 270 3.18 3.48 4.37
N GLY A 271 3.45 2.50 3.51
CA GLY A 271 4.46 1.49 3.73
C GLY A 271 5.62 1.68 2.75
N ILE A 272 6.86 1.63 3.21
CA ILE A 272 8.02 1.60 2.33
C ILE A 272 8.78 0.30 2.46
N ASP A 273 9.42 -0.11 1.38
CA ASP A 273 10.20 -1.34 1.33
C ASP A 273 11.68 -1.01 1.14
N VAL A 274 12.53 -1.49 2.07
CA VAL A 274 13.96 -1.23 2.08
C VAL A 274 14.74 -2.54 2.18
N ILE A 275 15.69 -2.75 1.27
CA ILE A 275 16.59 -3.92 1.25
C ILE A 275 17.98 -3.52 1.73
N GLY A 276 18.63 -4.41 2.50
CA GLY A 276 19.99 -4.23 2.99
C GLY A 276 20.18 -3.02 3.91
N GLY A 277 19.08 -2.50 4.50
CA GLY A 277 19.12 -1.34 5.39
C GLY A 277 19.45 -0.02 4.72
N GLN A 278 19.43 0.05 3.38
CA GLN A 278 19.85 1.23 2.62
C GLN A 278 19.12 1.45 1.29
N TRP A 279 18.53 0.41 0.67
CA TRP A 279 17.98 0.52 -0.67
C TRP A 279 16.46 0.60 -0.65
N LEU A 280 15.92 1.77 -0.89
CA LEU A 280 14.48 2.00 -1.06
C LEU A 280 14.04 1.41 -2.41
N THR A 281 13.08 0.50 -2.39
CA THR A 281 12.62 -0.22 -3.59
C THR A 281 11.19 0.12 -3.98
N GLU A 282 10.31 0.45 -3.03
CA GLU A 282 8.89 0.73 -3.24
C GLU A 282 8.35 1.69 -2.17
N ILE A 283 7.37 2.53 -2.56
CA ILE A 283 6.59 3.39 -1.66
C ILE A 283 5.12 3.04 -1.85
N ASN A 284 4.56 2.30 -0.91
CA ASN A 284 3.22 1.73 -1.00
C ASN A 284 2.20 2.67 -0.36
N VAL A 285 1.35 3.30 -1.18
CA VAL A 285 0.37 4.32 -0.78
C VAL A 285 -1.09 3.88 -0.96
N THR A 286 -1.34 2.79 -1.69
CA THR A 286 -2.67 2.26 -1.99
C THR A 286 -3.31 1.60 -0.78
N SER A 287 -2.95 0.34 -0.53
CA SER A 287 -3.40 -0.45 0.62
C SER A 287 -2.21 -1.05 1.39
N PRO A 288 -1.33 -0.20 2.01
CA PRO A 288 -0.17 -0.72 2.73
C PRO A 288 -0.59 -1.65 3.86
N THR A 289 0.19 -2.73 4.03
CA THR A 289 -0.03 -3.77 5.03
C THR A 289 1.17 -3.88 5.97
N GLY A 290 1.01 -4.68 7.03
CA GLY A 290 2.09 -5.02 7.96
C GLY A 290 1.91 -4.51 9.37
N ILE A 291 0.90 -3.64 9.65
CA ILE A 291 0.71 -3.07 10.99
C ILE A 291 0.47 -4.14 12.06
N VAL A 292 -0.29 -5.20 11.74
CA VAL A 292 -0.55 -6.30 12.69
C VAL A 292 0.76 -6.99 13.12
N ALA A 293 1.67 -7.24 12.18
CA ALA A 293 2.96 -7.82 12.48
C ALA A 293 3.86 -6.83 13.23
N ILE A 294 3.86 -5.55 12.84
CA ILE A 294 4.60 -4.48 13.53
C ILE A 294 4.16 -4.42 14.99
N ASP A 295 2.86 -4.33 15.26
CA ASP A 295 2.33 -4.23 16.61
C ASP A 295 2.67 -5.45 17.46
N LYS A 296 2.60 -6.65 16.86
CA LYS A 296 2.98 -7.90 17.52
C LYS A 296 4.44 -7.93 17.97
N PHE A 297 5.37 -7.44 17.14
CA PHE A 297 6.80 -7.48 17.43
C PHE A 297 7.31 -6.29 18.23
N ASN A 298 6.70 -5.11 18.05
CA ASN A 298 7.16 -3.88 18.68
C ASN A 298 6.34 -3.52 19.93
N GLY A 299 5.22 -4.22 20.20
CA GLY A 299 4.33 -3.88 21.33
C GLY A 299 3.65 -2.52 21.15
N THR A 300 3.37 -2.13 19.91
CA THR A 300 2.77 -0.84 19.53
C THR A 300 1.28 -1.00 19.19
N ASP A 301 0.58 0.11 19.02
CA ASP A 301 -0.78 0.21 18.49
C ASP A 301 -0.78 1.12 17.26
N THR A 302 -0.33 0.59 16.14
CA THR A 302 -0.24 1.33 14.88
C THR A 302 -1.62 1.71 14.35
N ALA A 303 -2.62 0.83 14.51
CA ALA A 303 -4.00 1.13 14.13
C ALA A 303 -4.56 2.31 14.94
N GLY A 304 -4.33 2.32 16.26
CA GLY A 304 -4.69 3.43 17.13
C GLY A 304 -4.01 4.73 16.71
N ARG A 305 -2.71 4.70 16.40
CA ARG A 305 -1.97 5.87 15.93
C ARG A 305 -2.49 6.43 14.59
N ILE A 306 -2.93 5.55 13.68
CA ILE A 306 -3.56 5.98 12.43
C ILE A 306 -4.88 6.69 12.72
N TRP A 307 -5.70 6.17 13.64
CA TRP A 307 -6.95 6.82 14.04
C TRP A 307 -6.72 8.14 14.75
N ASP A 308 -5.72 8.26 15.62
CA ASP A 308 -5.35 9.54 16.25
C ASP A 308 -5.06 10.61 15.19
N ALA A 309 -4.31 10.25 14.15
CA ALA A 309 -4.01 11.16 13.03
C ALA A 309 -5.25 11.51 12.20
N ILE A 310 -6.16 10.55 11.97
CA ILE A 310 -7.43 10.78 11.26
C ILE A 310 -8.33 11.71 12.05
N GLU A 311 -8.53 11.44 13.34
CA GLU A 311 -9.37 12.24 14.24
C GLU A 311 -8.85 13.67 14.34
N ALA A 312 -7.54 13.87 14.50
CA ALA A 312 -6.92 15.19 14.50
C ALA A 312 -7.16 15.97 13.19
N LYS A 313 -7.09 15.29 12.03
CA LYS A 313 -7.40 15.94 10.75
C LYS A 313 -8.89 16.30 10.61
N ILE A 314 -9.79 15.49 11.14
CA ILE A 314 -11.22 15.81 11.17
C ILE A 314 -11.49 17.02 12.07
N GLU A 315 -10.87 17.09 13.25
CA GLU A 315 -11.00 18.24 14.15
C GLU A 315 -10.49 19.53 13.50
N GLN A 316 -9.33 19.48 12.82
CA GLN A 316 -8.80 20.63 12.08
C GLN A 316 -9.75 21.11 10.98
N ARG A 317 -10.37 20.15 10.22
CA ARG A 317 -11.33 20.50 9.17
C ARG A 317 -12.61 21.13 9.70
N ARG A 318 -13.07 20.71 10.89
CA ARG A 318 -14.26 21.28 11.55
C ARG A 318 -14.02 22.65 12.15
N ALA A 319 -12.76 22.97 12.45
CA ALA A 319 -12.34 24.25 13.02
C ALA A 319 -12.03 25.33 11.95
N ALA A 320 -11.79 24.95 10.71
CA ALA A 320 -11.48 25.81 9.58
C ALA A 320 -12.73 26.31 8.84
#